data_c98269a992bc1850bf0dc685e3713a21
#
_entry.id   c98269a992bc1850bf0dc685e3713a21
#
_cell.length_a   1.000
_cell.length_b   1.000
_cell.length_c   1.000
_cell.angle_alpha   90.00
_cell.angle_beta   90.00
_cell.angle_gamma   90.00
#
_symmetry.space_group_name_H-M   'P 1'
#
loop_
_entity.id
_entity.type
_entity.pdbx_description
1 polymer ?
#
loop_
_entity_poly.entity_id
_entity_poly.type
_entity_poly.pdbx_seq_one_letter_code
_entity_poly.pdbx_strand_id
1 'polypeptide(L)'
;MIWSPIIVGLLLLLIPNKHSSIAYWVSVFSSLSVFAVSLYALSIFETTGSAIQFELNTPWIERFNINYHLGVDGISFPLILLTTFITPIVLFTSRTSNKTNLHQYLASFLILEGLMIGVFSALDALLFYVFWEAMLIPMFIIIGIWGGKNRVYATIKFFLYTFLGSVFMLIAIIYLYINTGSYSIFDFYNLDLSMIEQTMIFLAFLFAFAVKIPMWPVHTWLPDAHVEAPTGGSVILAAILLKMGGYGLLRFSLPITPDASDELALIMVVLSLIAIIYIGMVALSQTDMKKLIAYSSVAHMGFVTLGTFVFFLNHETITSDDMTLAISGSMIQMISHGLISGALFLCIGVMYDRIHSREIHDYGGVALSMPRFAGLMVFFALANAALPGTSGFVGEVLVILAALKVNFWIAFLSGSTLIIGAAYTLWMIKRVIFGQITNNKINDIQDLSIIELVPLMILAVMVLAMGIYPEPIMKIMHDSLIGLSEIVMIGVGS
;
A
#
# COMPACT_ATOMS: atom_id res chain seq x y z
N MET A 1 9.68 -17.81 0.64
CA MET A 1 9.54 -16.41 0.21
C MET A 1 10.05 -15.40 1.25
N ILE A 2 9.72 -15.54 2.55
CA ILE A 2 10.12 -14.57 3.61
C ILE A 2 11.65 -14.54 3.81
N TRP A 3 12.25 -15.66 4.14
CA TRP A 3 13.66 -15.73 4.56
C TRP A 3 14.67 -15.62 3.43
N SER A 4 14.33 -16.04 2.22
CA SER A 4 15.27 -15.99 1.10
C SER A 4 15.77 -14.56 0.78
N PRO A 5 14.92 -13.54 0.62
CA PRO A 5 15.39 -12.19 0.36
C PRO A 5 16.07 -11.58 1.61
N ILE A 6 15.64 -11.91 2.83
CA ILE A 6 16.30 -11.46 4.06
C ILE A 6 17.73 -11.99 4.13
N ILE A 7 17.93 -13.29 3.93
CA ILE A 7 19.27 -13.91 3.97
C ILE A 7 20.17 -13.32 2.88
N VAL A 8 19.68 -13.23 1.65
CA VAL A 8 20.46 -12.63 0.56
C VAL A 8 20.77 -11.15 0.87
N GLY A 9 19.81 -10.39 1.41
CA GLY A 9 20.02 -9.02 1.85
C GLY A 9 21.12 -8.90 2.90
N LEU A 10 21.13 -9.77 3.91
CA LEU A 10 22.18 -9.80 4.93
C LEU A 10 23.55 -10.17 4.33
N LEU A 11 23.59 -11.13 3.41
CA LEU A 11 24.84 -11.48 2.72
C LEU A 11 25.38 -10.35 1.84
N LEU A 12 24.49 -9.53 1.22
CA LEU A 12 24.91 -8.37 0.44
C LEU A 12 25.65 -7.33 1.29
N LEU A 13 25.34 -7.22 2.59
CA LEU A 13 26.07 -6.30 3.49
C LEU A 13 27.55 -6.64 3.63
N LEU A 14 27.94 -7.90 3.36
CA LEU A 14 29.32 -8.37 3.41
C LEU A 14 30.10 -8.08 2.12
N ILE A 15 29.43 -7.68 1.04
CA ILE A 15 30.06 -7.40 -0.26
C ILE A 15 30.72 -6.02 -0.23
N PRO A 16 32.02 -5.91 -0.54
CA PRO A 16 32.70 -4.61 -0.60
C PRO A 16 32.16 -3.73 -1.73
N ASN A 17 32.19 -2.40 -1.54
CA ASN A 17 31.73 -1.40 -2.52
C ASN A 17 32.30 -1.56 -3.94
N LYS A 18 33.54 -2.08 -4.08
CA LYS A 18 34.17 -2.33 -5.38
C LYS A 18 33.44 -3.36 -6.25
N HIS A 19 32.57 -4.18 -5.64
CA HIS A 19 31.77 -5.22 -6.31
C HIS A 19 30.29 -4.86 -6.37
N SER A 20 29.96 -3.57 -6.38
CA SER A 20 28.56 -3.08 -6.45
C SER A 20 27.74 -3.64 -7.64
N SER A 21 28.39 -3.91 -8.76
CA SER A 21 27.74 -4.55 -9.93
C SER A 21 27.29 -5.99 -9.62
N ILE A 22 28.07 -6.75 -8.85
CA ILE A 22 27.69 -8.10 -8.42
C ILE A 22 26.50 -8.00 -7.45
N ALA A 23 26.60 -7.10 -6.46
CA ALA A 23 25.52 -6.87 -5.51
C ALA A 23 24.20 -6.49 -6.20
N TYR A 24 24.27 -5.66 -7.25
CA TYR A 24 23.11 -5.28 -8.06
C TYR A 24 22.45 -6.51 -8.71
N TRP A 25 23.21 -7.31 -9.47
CA TRP A 25 22.63 -8.45 -10.17
C TRP A 25 22.12 -9.54 -9.21
N VAL A 26 22.85 -9.79 -8.12
CA VAL A 26 22.40 -10.72 -7.06
C VAL A 26 21.08 -10.27 -6.46
N SER A 27 20.92 -8.98 -6.19
CA SER A 27 19.67 -8.45 -5.63
C SER A 27 18.49 -8.57 -6.60
N VAL A 28 18.70 -8.23 -7.87
CA VAL A 28 17.66 -8.34 -8.92
C VAL A 28 17.26 -9.80 -9.15
N PHE A 29 18.21 -10.71 -9.28
CA PHE A 29 17.90 -12.13 -9.46
C PHE A 29 17.25 -12.76 -8.22
N SER A 30 17.65 -12.36 -7.02
CA SER A 30 17.01 -12.81 -5.77
C SER A 30 15.53 -12.41 -5.73
N SER A 31 15.22 -11.14 -5.96
CA SER A 31 13.83 -10.67 -5.94
C SER A 31 12.99 -11.25 -7.09
N LEU A 32 13.57 -11.42 -8.30
CA LEU A 32 12.89 -12.11 -9.39
C LEU A 32 12.60 -13.58 -9.08
N SER A 33 13.51 -14.28 -8.36
CA SER A 33 13.23 -15.65 -7.93
C SER A 33 12.12 -15.71 -6.87
N VAL A 34 12.04 -14.74 -5.96
CA VAL A 34 10.92 -14.64 -5.01
C VAL A 34 9.60 -14.40 -5.76
N PHE A 35 9.61 -13.52 -6.76
CA PHE A 35 8.44 -13.30 -7.62
C PHE A 35 8.07 -14.55 -8.43
N ALA A 36 9.02 -15.28 -9.00
CA ALA A 36 8.75 -16.53 -9.69
C ALA A 36 8.13 -17.60 -8.77
N VAL A 37 8.60 -17.70 -7.51
CA VAL A 37 8.01 -18.59 -6.50
C VAL A 37 6.58 -18.14 -6.15
N SER A 38 6.30 -16.84 -6.08
CA SER A 38 4.93 -16.35 -5.83
C SER A 38 3.99 -16.65 -7.00
N LEU A 39 4.47 -16.59 -8.25
CA LEU A 39 3.70 -17.00 -9.42
C LEU A 39 3.47 -18.52 -9.46
N TYR A 40 4.46 -19.31 -9.07
CA TYR A 40 4.26 -20.75 -8.91
C TYR A 40 3.22 -21.05 -7.81
N ALA A 41 3.29 -20.38 -6.66
CA ALA A 41 2.28 -20.50 -5.62
C ALA A 41 0.89 -20.12 -6.14
N LEU A 42 0.77 -19.07 -6.98
CA LEU A 42 -0.48 -18.70 -7.62
C LEU A 42 -1.04 -19.82 -8.52
N SER A 43 -0.17 -20.54 -9.23
CA SER A 43 -0.63 -21.61 -10.12
C SER A 43 -1.22 -22.84 -9.41
N ILE A 44 -0.91 -23.01 -8.12
CA ILE A 44 -1.41 -24.10 -7.27
C ILE A 44 -2.35 -23.62 -6.17
N PHE A 45 -2.63 -22.30 -6.13
CA PHE A 45 -3.55 -21.71 -5.17
C PHE A 45 -4.98 -22.05 -5.54
N GLU A 46 -5.71 -22.65 -4.61
CA GLU A 46 -7.12 -22.96 -4.76
C GLU A 46 -7.95 -21.70 -4.53
N THR A 47 -8.70 -21.28 -5.55
CA THR A 47 -9.54 -20.10 -5.48
C THR A 47 -10.96 -20.39 -4.93
N THR A 48 -11.25 -21.67 -4.66
CA THR A 48 -12.52 -22.11 -4.09
C THR A 48 -12.38 -22.39 -2.60
N GLY A 49 -13.18 -21.72 -1.79
CA GLY A 49 -13.14 -21.82 -0.33
C GLY A 49 -12.31 -20.73 0.34
N SER A 50 -12.67 -20.43 1.58
CA SER A 50 -12.00 -19.40 2.42
C SER A 50 -10.84 -19.93 3.26
N ALA A 51 -10.45 -21.22 3.07
CA ALA A 51 -9.45 -21.88 3.87
C ALA A 51 -8.06 -21.26 3.71
N ILE A 52 -7.29 -21.26 4.78
CA ILE A 52 -5.87 -20.91 4.77
C ILE A 52 -5.08 -21.96 4.00
N GLN A 53 -4.20 -21.50 3.12
CA GLN A 53 -3.33 -22.35 2.31
C GLN A 53 -1.86 -22.07 2.61
N PHE A 54 -0.99 -23.00 2.23
CA PHE A 54 0.46 -22.96 2.51
C PHE A 54 0.77 -22.75 3.99
N GLU A 55 -0.05 -23.34 4.85
CA GLU A 55 0.03 -23.17 6.29
C GLU A 55 1.28 -23.85 6.86
N LEU A 56 1.96 -23.13 7.75
CA LEU A 56 3.06 -23.61 8.54
C LEU A 56 2.84 -23.14 9.98
N ASN A 57 2.66 -24.09 10.91
CA ASN A 57 2.49 -23.78 12.32
C ASN A 57 3.51 -24.58 13.15
N THR A 58 4.45 -23.87 13.76
CA THR A 58 5.49 -24.47 14.61
C THR A 58 5.66 -23.64 15.87
N PRO A 59 5.82 -24.27 17.05
CA PRO A 59 6.10 -23.54 18.29
C PRO A 59 7.39 -22.72 18.16
N TRP A 60 7.32 -21.44 18.54
CA TRP A 60 8.50 -20.54 18.54
C TRP A 60 8.95 -20.21 19.96
N ILE A 61 8.05 -19.70 20.81
CA ILE A 61 8.34 -19.40 22.21
C ILE A 61 7.25 -20.08 23.07
N GLU A 62 7.47 -21.34 23.40
CA GLU A 62 6.48 -22.20 24.09
C GLU A 62 5.96 -21.59 25.39
N ARG A 63 6.84 -20.94 26.18
CA ARG A 63 6.48 -20.33 27.46
C ARG A 63 5.31 -19.36 27.38
N PHE A 64 5.17 -18.67 26.23
CA PHE A 64 4.13 -17.66 25.97
C PHE A 64 3.12 -18.11 24.92
N ASN A 65 3.16 -19.40 24.53
CA ASN A 65 2.30 -19.94 23.45
C ASN A 65 2.37 -19.11 22.17
N ILE A 66 3.58 -18.65 21.81
CA ILE A 66 3.84 -17.91 20.57
C ILE A 66 4.27 -18.91 19.51
N ASN A 67 3.57 -18.91 18.39
CA ASN A 67 3.82 -19.81 17.29
C ASN A 67 4.39 -19.07 16.08
N TYR A 68 5.32 -19.69 15.39
CA TYR A 68 5.68 -19.31 14.04
C TYR A 68 4.61 -19.86 13.12
N HIS A 69 3.47 -19.14 13.09
CA HIS A 69 2.27 -19.53 12.38
C HIS A 69 2.10 -18.63 11.15
N LEU A 70 2.27 -19.21 9.98
CA LEU A 70 2.15 -18.55 8.69
C LEU A 70 1.09 -19.24 7.85
N GLY A 71 0.40 -18.49 7.00
CA GLY A 71 -0.52 -19.00 6.02
C GLY A 71 -0.98 -17.89 5.08
N VAL A 72 -1.68 -18.26 4.04
CA VAL A 72 -2.13 -17.34 2.99
C VAL A 72 -3.57 -17.66 2.61
N ASP A 73 -4.35 -16.62 2.35
CA ASP A 73 -5.70 -16.71 1.81
C ASP A 73 -5.91 -15.67 0.70
N GLY A 74 -7.11 -15.56 0.18
CA GLY A 74 -7.45 -14.61 -0.87
C GLY A 74 -7.34 -13.13 -0.46
N ILE A 75 -7.25 -12.80 0.83
CA ILE A 75 -7.01 -11.42 1.29
C ILE A 75 -5.53 -11.10 1.28
N SER A 76 -4.69 -12.00 1.78
CA SER A 76 -3.25 -11.78 1.93
C SER A 76 -2.47 -12.00 0.63
N PHE A 77 -2.86 -13.00 -0.17
CA PHE A 77 -2.09 -13.43 -1.33
C PHE A 77 -1.94 -12.37 -2.42
N PRO A 78 -2.98 -11.61 -2.82
CA PRO A 78 -2.81 -10.52 -3.79
C PRO A 78 -1.84 -9.43 -3.34
N LEU A 79 -1.75 -9.17 -2.03
CA LEU A 79 -0.80 -8.20 -1.46
C LEU A 79 0.63 -8.74 -1.45
N ILE A 80 0.81 -10.04 -1.23
CA ILE A 80 2.10 -10.73 -1.40
C ILE A 80 2.54 -10.69 -2.86
N LEU A 81 1.64 -10.97 -3.81
CA LEU A 81 1.93 -10.86 -5.24
C LEU A 81 2.35 -9.43 -5.63
N LEU A 82 1.64 -8.43 -5.12
CA LEU A 82 2.01 -7.02 -5.35
C LEU A 82 3.39 -6.70 -4.78
N THR A 83 3.72 -7.21 -3.58
CA THR A 83 5.03 -7.01 -2.93
C THR A 83 6.16 -7.60 -3.77
N THR A 84 6.01 -8.88 -4.16
CA THR A 84 7.01 -9.60 -4.94
C THR A 84 7.13 -9.09 -6.38
N PHE A 85 6.08 -8.45 -6.92
CA PHE A 85 6.09 -7.82 -8.24
C PHE A 85 6.79 -6.45 -8.24
N ILE A 86 6.53 -5.61 -7.24
CA ILE A 86 7.06 -4.24 -7.19
C ILE A 86 8.56 -4.23 -6.80
N THR A 87 9.01 -5.12 -5.92
CA THR A 87 10.39 -5.09 -5.42
C THR A 87 11.43 -5.29 -6.52
N PRO A 88 11.32 -6.27 -7.46
CA PRO A 88 12.23 -6.38 -8.59
C PRO A 88 12.28 -5.12 -9.45
N ILE A 89 11.15 -4.45 -9.65
CA ILE A 89 11.07 -3.19 -10.41
C ILE A 89 11.90 -2.09 -9.72
N VAL A 90 11.76 -1.95 -8.41
CA VAL A 90 12.53 -0.98 -7.62
C VAL A 90 14.02 -1.29 -7.64
N LEU A 91 14.42 -2.55 -7.48
CA LEU A 91 15.81 -2.96 -7.53
C LEU A 91 16.41 -2.75 -8.92
N PHE A 92 15.66 -3.09 -9.98
CA PHE A 92 16.12 -2.91 -11.36
C PHE A 92 16.33 -1.43 -11.71
N THR A 93 15.44 -0.54 -11.32
CA THR A 93 15.56 0.91 -11.55
C THR A 93 16.66 1.55 -10.71
N SER A 94 17.11 0.91 -9.63
CA SER A 94 18.17 1.44 -8.75
C SER A 94 19.54 1.58 -9.43
N ARG A 95 19.75 0.97 -10.60
CA ARG A 95 20.99 1.07 -11.37
C ARG A 95 21.28 2.49 -11.90
N THR A 96 20.23 3.24 -12.22
CA THR A 96 20.38 4.59 -12.80
C THR A 96 20.77 5.63 -11.76
N SER A 97 20.58 5.34 -10.48
CA SER A 97 20.85 6.29 -9.40
C SER A 97 22.27 6.11 -8.87
N ASN A 98 23.08 7.19 -8.96
CA ASN A 98 24.43 7.27 -8.38
C ASN A 98 24.39 7.29 -6.85
N LYS A 99 24.14 6.15 -6.21
CA LYS A 99 24.07 6.05 -4.75
C LYS A 99 25.39 5.58 -4.16
N THR A 100 25.79 6.26 -3.09
CA THR A 100 26.88 5.78 -2.23
C THR A 100 26.42 4.50 -1.52
N ASN A 101 27.32 3.53 -1.39
CA ASN A 101 27.03 2.24 -0.72
C ASN A 101 25.85 1.50 -1.32
N LEU A 102 25.81 1.34 -2.65
CA LEU A 102 24.70 0.72 -3.37
C LEU A 102 24.33 -0.67 -2.81
N HIS A 103 25.31 -1.49 -2.40
CA HIS A 103 25.06 -2.82 -1.82
C HIS A 103 24.19 -2.76 -0.56
N GLN A 104 24.40 -1.77 0.34
CA GLN A 104 23.59 -1.58 1.55
C GLN A 104 22.17 -1.11 1.20
N TYR A 105 22.04 -0.26 0.20
CA TYR A 105 20.74 0.17 -0.30
C TYR A 105 19.92 -0.99 -0.84
N LEU A 106 20.51 -1.82 -1.70
CA LEU A 106 19.86 -3.02 -2.27
C LEU A 106 19.54 -4.05 -1.18
N ALA A 107 20.45 -4.27 -0.24
CA ALA A 107 20.24 -5.13 0.91
C ALA A 107 19.02 -4.71 1.75
N SER A 108 18.87 -3.40 1.99
CA SER A 108 17.73 -2.87 2.75
C SER A 108 16.40 -3.18 2.07
N PHE A 109 16.30 -3.13 0.73
CA PHE A 109 15.08 -3.49 0.01
C PHE A 109 14.78 -4.99 0.04
N LEU A 110 15.80 -5.86 -0.08
CA LEU A 110 15.57 -7.30 0.02
C LEU A 110 15.12 -7.70 1.43
N ILE A 111 15.72 -7.15 2.47
CA ILE A 111 15.28 -7.38 3.85
C ILE A 111 13.84 -6.88 4.03
N LEU A 112 13.53 -5.70 3.52
CA LEU A 112 12.20 -5.12 3.57
C LEU A 112 11.17 -6.00 2.83
N GLU A 113 11.50 -6.55 1.65
CA GLU A 113 10.65 -7.47 0.89
C GLU A 113 10.22 -8.66 1.74
N GLY A 114 11.18 -9.35 2.35
CA GLY A 114 10.88 -10.51 3.19
C GLY A 114 10.03 -10.16 4.41
N LEU A 115 10.30 -9.03 5.06
CA LEU A 115 9.52 -8.57 6.21
C LEU A 115 8.07 -8.20 5.81
N MET A 116 7.88 -7.55 4.66
CA MET A 116 6.54 -7.23 4.14
C MET A 116 5.73 -8.50 3.80
N ILE A 117 6.37 -9.50 3.19
CA ILE A 117 5.73 -10.81 2.96
C ILE A 117 5.34 -11.45 4.31
N GLY A 118 6.22 -11.34 5.32
CA GLY A 118 5.95 -11.81 6.67
C GLY A 118 4.71 -11.19 7.30
N VAL A 119 4.53 -9.87 7.17
CA VAL A 119 3.33 -9.17 7.67
C VAL A 119 2.05 -9.73 7.06
N PHE A 120 2.01 -9.95 5.74
CA PHE A 120 0.81 -10.46 5.06
C PHE A 120 0.56 -11.96 5.27
N SER A 121 1.56 -12.71 5.74
CA SER A 121 1.47 -14.16 5.93
C SER A 121 1.28 -14.57 7.38
N ALA A 122 1.50 -13.69 8.36
CA ALA A 122 1.44 -14.04 9.78
C ALA A 122 0.00 -14.25 10.25
N LEU A 123 -0.24 -15.41 10.89
CA LEU A 123 -1.50 -15.83 11.50
C LEU A 123 -1.42 -15.84 13.04
N ASP A 124 -0.25 -15.61 13.60
CA ASP A 124 -0.01 -15.32 15.00
C ASP A 124 0.12 -13.79 15.14
N ALA A 125 -0.66 -13.19 16.02
CA ALA A 125 -0.74 -11.74 16.14
C ALA A 125 0.57 -11.10 16.66
N LEU A 126 1.33 -11.81 17.52
CA LEU A 126 2.62 -11.31 17.95
C LEU A 126 3.68 -11.45 16.85
N LEU A 127 3.65 -12.52 16.07
CA LEU A 127 4.51 -12.68 14.89
C LEU A 127 4.21 -11.59 13.84
N PHE A 128 2.91 -11.28 13.62
CA PHE A 128 2.49 -10.15 12.80
C PHE A 128 3.11 -8.84 13.30
N TYR A 129 3.02 -8.57 14.60
CA TYR A 129 3.60 -7.38 15.23
C TYR A 129 5.11 -7.31 15.04
N VAL A 130 5.81 -8.42 15.21
CA VAL A 130 7.27 -8.50 15.03
C VAL A 130 7.65 -8.12 13.59
N PHE A 131 6.99 -8.69 12.57
CA PHE A 131 7.24 -8.32 11.18
C PHE A 131 6.87 -6.86 10.88
N TRP A 132 5.76 -6.39 11.45
CA TRP A 132 5.28 -5.01 11.31
C TRP A 132 6.29 -3.98 11.85
N GLU A 133 6.90 -4.23 12.99
CA GLU A 133 7.92 -3.35 13.56
C GLU A 133 9.27 -3.52 12.87
N ALA A 134 9.68 -4.75 12.58
CA ALA A 134 10.97 -5.01 11.96
C ALA A 134 11.14 -4.33 10.61
N MET A 135 10.06 -4.20 9.80
CA MET A 135 10.14 -3.53 8.50
C MET A 135 10.37 -2.01 8.60
N LEU A 136 10.14 -1.39 9.77
CA LEU A 136 10.43 0.04 9.97
C LEU A 136 11.94 0.30 9.91
N ILE A 137 12.77 -0.67 10.34
CA ILE A 137 14.22 -0.53 10.40
C ILE A 137 14.82 -0.30 8.99
N PRO A 138 14.61 -1.19 8.00
CA PRO A 138 15.16 -0.94 6.66
C PRO A 138 14.58 0.31 6.01
N MET A 139 13.30 0.65 6.23
CA MET A 139 12.74 1.89 5.68
C MET A 139 13.33 3.13 6.35
N PHE A 140 13.56 3.12 7.67
CA PHE A 140 14.27 4.15 8.40
C PHE A 140 15.68 4.39 7.83
N ILE A 141 16.41 3.30 7.54
CA ILE A 141 17.74 3.35 6.94
C ILE A 141 17.67 3.91 5.51
N ILE A 142 16.71 3.46 4.68
CA ILE A 142 16.53 3.92 3.30
C ILE A 142 16.30 5.44 3.25
N ILE A 143 15.39 5.97 4.07
CA ILE A 143 15.10 7.40 4.09
C ILE A 143 16.23 8.17 4.74
N GLY A 144 16.76 7.70 5.88
CA GLY A 144 17.75 8.41 6.69
C GLY A 144 19.13 8.55 6.04
N ILE A 145 19.55 7.56 5.25
CA ILE A 145 20.86 7.56 4.59
C ILE A 145 20.78 8.18 3.18
N TRP A 146 19.83 7.72 2.36
CA TRP A 146 19.75 8.09 0.93
C TRP A 146 18.66 9.12 0.61
N GLY A 147 18.01 9.67 1.62
CA GLY A 147 17.01 10.71 1.48
C GLY A 147 17.58 12.09 1.15
N GLY A 148 16.67 13.04 0.93
CA GLY A 148 16.95 14.43 0.58
C GLY A 148 17.54 15.28 1.72
N LYS A 149 17.40 16.60 1.60
CA LYS A 149 18.01 17.55 2.54
C LYS A 149 17.45 17.46 3.97
N ASN A 150 16.12 17.25 4.10
CA ASN A 150 15.43 17.19 5.39
C ASN A 150 15.17 15.74 5.84
N ARG A 151 15.95 14.78 5.32
CA ARG A 151 15.78 13.35 5.58
C ARG A 151 15.70 12.97 7.06
N VAL A 152 16.51 13.62 7.91
CA VAL A 152 16.52 13.32 9.35
C VAL A 152 15.17 13.63 9.99
N TYR A 153 14.59 14.80 9.71
CA TYR A 153 13.27 15.18 10.18
C TYR A 153 12.20 14.22 9.68
N ALA A 154 12.18 13.94 8.38
CA ALA A 154 11.20 13.07 7.76
C ALA A 154 11.29 11.63 8.30
N THR A 155 12.50 11.12 8.50
CA THR A 155 12.76 9.79 9.03
C THR A 155 12.28 9.65 10.47
N ILE A 156 12.62 10.63 11.33
CA ILE A 156 12.19 10.64 12.75
C ILE A 156 10.67 10.76 12.82
N LYS A 157 10.07 11.66 12.04
CA LYS A 157 8.61 11.84 12.00
C LYS A 157 7.91 10.55 11.56
N PHE A 158 8.35 9.92 10.47
CA PHE A 158 7.85 8.62 10.01
C PHE A 158 7.92 7.56 11.11
N PHE A 159 9.10 7.41 11.73
CA PHE A 159 9.31 6.40 12.76
C PHE A 159 8.44 6.64 13.99
N LEU A 160 8.40 7.88 14.51
CA LEU A 160 7.63 8.19 15.71
C LEU A 160 6.12 7.99 15.50
N TYR A 161 5.58 8.41 14.34
CA TYR A 161 4.16 8.20 14.03
C TYR A 161 3.81 6.72 13.98
N THR A 162 4.61 5.94 13.23
CA THR A 162 4.34 4.51 13.05
C THR A 162 4.56 3.71 14.32
N PHE A 163 5.64 3.98 15.06
CA PHE A 163 5.94 3.30 16.31
C PHE A 163 4.91 3.62 17.40
N LEU A 164 4.52 4.90 17.55
CA LEU A 164 3.51 5.28 18.56
C LEU A 164 2.18 4.58 18.28
N GLY A 165 1.75 4.53 17.01
CA GLY A 165 0.51 3.82 16.65
C GLY A 165 0.58 2.33 16.99
N SER A 166 1.68 1.67 16.66
CA SER A 166 1.84 0.23 16.86
C SER A 166 1.98 -0.18 18.33
N VAL A 167 2.44 0.70 19.23
CA VAL A 167 2.43 0.42 20.67
C VAL A 167 1.01 0.19 21.18
N PHE A 168 0.01 0.95 20.70
CA PHE A 168 -1.39 0.69 21.07
C PHE A 168 -1.87 -0.67 20.55
N MET A 169 -1.50 -1.04 19.32
CA MET A 169 -1.80 -2.36 18.78
C MET A 169 -1.19 -3.47 19.65
N LEU A 170 0.05 -3.31 20.12
CA LEU A 170 0.68 -4.29 21.01
C LEU A 170 -0.08 -4.44 22.32
N ILE A 171 -0.56 -3.35 22.91
CA ILE A 171 -1.38 -3.39 24.13
C ILE A 171 -2.65 -4.19 23.89
N ALA A 172 -3.34 -3.97 22.76
CA ALA A 172 -4.52 -4.74 22.39
C ALA A 172 -4.21 -6.23 22.19
N ILE A 173 -3.12 -6.57 21.50
CA ILE A 173 -2.69 -7.96 21.29
C ILE A 173 -2.40 -8.66 22.63
N ILE A 174 -1.71 -7.98 23.56
CA ILE A 174 -1.44 -8.54 24.90
C ILE A 174 -2.73 -8.73 25.68
N TYR A 175 -3.66 -7.79 25.61
CA TYR A 175 -4.96 -7.92 26.26
C TYR A 175 -5.74 -9.14 25.75
N LEU A 176 -5.80 -9.31 24.43
CA LEU A 176 -6.43 -10.47 23.79
C LEU A 176 -5.76 -11.80 24.21
N TYR A 177 -4.42 -11.82 24.27
CA TYR A 177 -3.67 -12.98 24.76
C TYR A 177 -4.01 -13.34 26.22
N ILE A 178 -4.14 -12.36 27.10
CA ILE A 178 -4.48 -12.61 28.52
C ILE A 178 -5.84 -13.29 28.64
N ASN A 179 -6.79 -12.99 27.74
CA ASN A 179 -8.12 -13.56 27.75
C ASN A 179 -8.22 -14.91 27.04
N THR A 180 -7.39 -15.17 26.01
CA THR A 180 -7.42 -16.43 25.23
C THR A 180 -6.35 -17.43 25.64
N GLY A 181 -5.21 -16.97 26.17
CA GLY A 181 -4.00 -17.79 26.37
C GLY A 181 -3.26 -18.13 25.07
N SER A 182 -3.63 -17.53 23.94
CA SER A 182 -3.09 -17.78 22.60
C SER A 182 -2.87 -16.48 21.85
N TYR A 183 -1.92 -16.45 20.89
CA TYR A 183 -1.75 -15.35 19.94
C TYR A 183 -2.32 -15.67 18.56
N SER A 184 -2.97 -16.84 18.38
CA SER A 184 -3.66 -17.15 17.13
C SER A 184 -4.77 -16.12 16.85
N ILE A 185 -4.78 -15.54 15.64
CA ILE A 185 -5.82 -14.59 15.24
C ILE A 185 -7.20 -15.25 15.25
N PHE A 186 -7.29 -16.55 14.97
CA PHE A 186 -8.56 -17.28 14.95
C PHE A 186 -9.15 -17.47 16.35
N ASP A 187 -8.30 -17.57 17.38
CA ASP A 187 -8.76 -17.63 18.76
C ASP A 187 -9.32 -16.26 19.19
N PHE A 188 -8.78 -15.17 18.65
CA PHE A 188 -9.28 -13.83 18.89
C PHE A 188 -10.67 -13.58 18.27
N TYR A 189 -10.96 -14.20 17.11
CA TYR A 189 -12.28 -14.08 16.46
C TYR A 189 -13.41 -14.72 17.25
N ASN A 190 -13.08 -15.71 18.07
CA ASN A 190 -14.06 -16.46 18.87
C ASN A 190 -14.20 -15.94 20.32
N LEU A 191 -13.53 -14.82 20.65
CA LEU A 191 -13.55 -14.27 22.00
C LEU A 191 -14.83 -13.43 22.19
N ASP A 192 -15.61 -13.77 23.21
CA ASP A 192 -16.76 -12.98 23.63
C ASP A 192 -16.28 -11.74 24.39
N LEU A 193 -16.33 -10.61 23.71
CA LEU A 193 -15.86 -9.30 24.22
C LEU A 193 -17.07 -8.37 24.45
N SER A 194 -17.12 -7.75 25.62
CA SER A 194 -18.09 -6.69 25.87
C SER A 194 -17.86 -5.50 24.93
N MET A 195 -18.92 -4.69 24.70
CA MET A 195 -18.85 -3.51 23.83
C MET A 195 -17.73 -2.53 24.22
N ILE A 196 -17.45 -2.36 25.51
CA ILE A 196 -16.37 -1.49 26.00
C ILE A 196 -15.00 -2.06 25.58
N GLU A 197 -14.81 -3.37 25.73
CA GLU A 197 -13.55 -4.05 25.34
C GLU A 197 -13.35 -3.97 23.84
N GLN A 198 -14.38 -4.29 23.04
CA GLN A 198 -14.34 -4.15 21.59
C GLN A 198 -13.98 -2.73 21.16
N THR A 199 -14.61 -1.71 21.76
CA THR A 199 -14.33 -0.30 21.44
C THR A 199 -12.88 0.08 21.75
N MET A 200 -12.35 -0.33 22.89
CA MET A 200 -10.95 -0.03 23.27
C MET A 200 -9.95 -0.76 22.37
N ILE A 201 -10.20 -2.02 22.02
CA ILE A 201 -9.36 -2.82 21.10
C ILE A 201 -9.43 -2.22 19.69
N PHE A 202 -10.66 -1.88 19.21
CA PHE A 202 -10.84 -1.23 17.92
C PHE A 202 -10.04 0.08 17.82
N LEU A 203 -10.14 0.95 18.82
CA LEU A 203 -9.40 2.21 18.83
C LEU A 203 -7.87 1.98 18.87
N ALA A 204 -7.40 1.01 19.63
CA ALA A 204 -5.98 0.66 19.68
C ALA A 204 -5.46 0.16 18.32
N PHE A 205 -6.19 -0.72 17.65
CA PHE A 205 -5.90 -1.16 16.28
C PHE A 205 -6.01 -0.02 15.28
N LEU A 206 -7.06 0.81 15.41
CA LEU A 206 -7.27 1.95 14.53
C LEU A 206 -6.09 2.93 14.58
N PHE A 207 -5.52 3.22 15.75
CA PHE A 207 -4.34 4.09 15.85
C PHE A 207 -3.17 3.56 15.02
N ALA A 208 -2.89 2.27 15.07
CA ALA A 208 -1.81 1.67 14.29
C ALA A 208 -2.12 1.71 12.79
N PHE A 209 -3.32 1.28 12.42
CA PHE A 209 -3.71 1.14 11.01
C PHE A 209 -3.99 2.48 10.34
N ALA A 210 -4.60 3.45 11.05
CA ALA A 210 -4.85 4.79 10.55
C ALA A 210 -3.56 5.56 10.25
N VAL A 211 -2.51 5.38 11.05
CA VAL A 211 -1.20 5.94 10.75
C VAL A 211 -0.64 5.34 9.46
N LYS A 212 -0.76 4.02 9.27
CA LYS A 212 -0.23 3.32 8.07
C LYS A 212 -1.03 3.63 6.81
N ILE A 213 -2.38 3.61 6.87
CA ILE A 213 -3.28 3.92 5.73
C ILE A 213 -3.14 5.36 5.24
N PRO A 214 -2.56 6.22 5.85
CA PRO A 214 -2.54 7.56 6.40
C PRO A 214 -3.93 8.24 6.43
N MET A 215 -4.76 7.84 7.38
CA MET A 215 -6.06 8.49 7.57
C MET A 215 -5.91 9.92 8.12
N TRP A 216 -6.84 10.80 7.76
CA TRP A 216 -6.94 12.08 8.45
C TRP A 216 -7.37 11.86 9.91
N PRO A 217 -6.76 12.54 10.92
CA PRO A 217 -5.73 13.59 10.85
C PRO A 217 -4.27 13.09 10.97
N VAL A 218 -4.02 11.79 11.11
CA VAL A 218 -2.69 11.22 11.39
C VAL A 218 -1.83 10.96 10.14
N HIS A 219 -2.15 11.58 9.02
CA HIS A 219 -1.53 11.40 7.69
C HIS A 219 -0.28 12.25 7.45
N THR A 220 0.01 13.25 8.28
CA THR A 220 0.96 14.32 7.97
C THR A 220 2.42 13.87 7.84
N TRP A 221 2.75 12.69 8.27
CA TRP A 221 4.07 12.09 8.09
C TRP A 221 4.34 11.66 6.65
N LEU A 222 3.27 11.26 5.92
CA LEU A 222 3.40 10.64 4.60
C LEU A 222 3.97 11.58 3.54
N PRO A 223 3.47 12.83 3.35
CA PRO A 223 4.05 13.74 2.38
C PRO A 223 5.52 14.07 2.67
N ASP A 224 5.89 14.24 3.95
CA ASP A 224 7.27 14.52 4.34
C ASP A 224 8.19 13.32 4.06
N ALA A 225 7.74 12.11 4.39
CA ALA A 225 8.48 10.89 4.11
C ALA A 225 8.67 10.68 2.59
N HIS A 226 7.64 10.86 1.76
CA HIS A 226 7.73 10.70 0.31
C HIS A 226 8.65 11.73 -0.33
N VAL A 227 8.57 12.99 0.09
CA VAL A 227 9.39 14.06 -0.45
C VAL A 227 10.87 13.79 -0.24
N GLU A 228 11.22 13.31 0.96
CA GLU A 228 12.61 13.06 1.31
C GLU A 228 13.11 11.66 0.90
N ALA A 229 12.25 10.65 0.83
CA ALA A 229 12.66 9.30 0.43
C ALA A 229 13.30 9.28 -0.97
N PRO A 230 14.33 8.44 -1.20
CA PRO A 230 14.79 8.17 -2.56
C PRO A 230 13.65 7.53 -3.38
N THR A 231 13.72 7.59 -4.71
CA THR A 231 12.66 7.13 -5.62
C THR A 231 12.16 5.73 -5.27
N GLY A 232 13.06 4.75 -5.12
CA GLY A 232 12.67 3.38 -4.74
C GLY A 232 11.98 3.30 -3.37
N GLY A 233 12.43 4.12 -2.39
CA GLY A 233 11.77 4.23 -1.09
C GLY A 233 10.35 4.77 -1.21
N SER A 234 10.13 5.81 -2.01
CA SER A 234 8.78 6.35 -2.28
C SER A 234 7.88 5.31 -2.97
N VAL A 235 8.43 4.52 -3.91
CA VAL A 235 7.67 3.46 -4.59
C VAL A 235 7.19 2.39 -3.61
N ILE A 236 8.08 1.81 -2.80
CA ILE A 236 7.70 0.77 -1.81
C ILE A 236 6.74 1.33 -0.76
N LEU A 237 6.98 2.56 -0.29
CA LEU A 237 6.13 3.22 0.69
C LEU A 237 4.69 3.36 0.16
N ALA A 238 4.53 3.88 -1.07
CA ALA A 238 3.23 4.05 -1.69
C ALA A 238 2.59 2.72 -2.13
N ALA A 239 3.38 1.80 -2.70
CA ALA A 239 2.84 0.59 -3.28
C ALA A 239 2.43 -0.46 -2.24
N ILE A 240 3.20 -0.62 -1.14
CA ILE A 240 3.04 -1.75 -0.22
C ILE A 240 2.74 -1.30 1.21
N LEU A 241 3.55 -0.38 1.78
CA LEU A 241 3.46 -0.07 3.22
C LEU A 241 2.08 0.47 3.63
N LEU A 242 1.44 1.26 2.78
CA LEU A 242 0.09 1.78 3.06
C LEU A 242 -0.96 0.65 3.12
N LYS A 243 -0.78 -0.41 2.32
CA LYS A 243 -1.73 -1.54 2.23
C LYS A 243 -1.73 -2.43 3.47
N MET A 244 -0.64 -2.41 4.23
CA MET A 244 -0.60 -3.13 5.51
C MET A 244 -1.65 -2.62 6.49
N GLY A 245 -1.91 -1.30 6.52
CA GLY A 245 -2.96 -0.75 7.35
C GLY A 245 -4.36 -1.20 6.90
N GLY A 246 -4.65 -1.20 5.58
CA GLY A 246 -5.90 -1.74 5.04
C GLY A 246 -6.07 -3.23 5.33
N TYR A 247 -4.99 -4.01 5.15
CA TYR A 247 -4.96 -5.42 5.54
C TYR A 247 -5.23 -5.61 7.04
N GLY A 248 -4.64 -4.75 7.89
CA GLY A 248 -4.87 -4.79 9.32
C GLY A 248 -6.33 -4.55 9.71
N LEU A 249 -7.01 -3.61 9.06
CA LEU A 249 -8.44 -3.39 9.27
C LEU A 249 -9.25 -4.65 8.92
N LEU A 250 -8.97 -5.27 7.77
CA LEU A 250 -9.70 -6.47 7.32
C LEU A 250 -9.37 -7.70 8.16
N ARG A 251 -8.11 -7.86 8.59
CA ARG A 251 -7.65 -9.08 9.28
C ARG A 251 -7.83 -9.04 10.79
N PHE A 252 -7.79 -7.84 11.40
CA PHE A 252 -7.87 -7.69 12.85
C PHE A 252 -9.12 -6.92 13.29
N SER A 253 -9.32 -5.68 12.80
CA SER A 253 -10.39 -4.83 13.33
C SER A 253 -11.77 -5.43 13.07
N LEU A 254 -12.11 -5.76 11.81
CA LEU A 254 -13.44 -6.24 11.49
C LEU A 254 -13.82 -7.54 12.20
N PRO A 255 -13.00 -8.63 12.16
CA PRO A 255 -13.42 -9.90 12.73
C PRO A 255 -13.27 -10.00 14.26
N ILE A 256 -12.40 -9.17 14.89
CA ILE A 256 -12.20 -9.20 16.35
C ILE A 256 -13.17 -8.26 17.07
N THR A 257 -13.55 -7.14 16.43
CA THR A 257 -14.38 -6.11 17.05
C THR A 257 -15.54 -5.70 16.13
N PRO A 258 -16.44 -6.65 15.76
CA PRO A 258 -17.52 -6.38 14.81
C PRO A 258 -18.52 -5.32 15.32
N ASP A 259 -18.96 -5.39 16.59
CA ASP A 259 -19.91 -4.44 17.15
C ASP A 259 -19.29 -3.03 17.27
N ALA A 260 -18.03 -2.90 17.70
CA ALA A 260 -17.36 -1.62 17.73
C ALA A 260 -17.11 -1.07 16.32
N SER A 261 -16.91 -1.93 15.32
CA SER A 261 -16.79 -1.53 13.92
C SER A 261 -18.09 -0.94 13.39
N ASP A 262 -19.23 -1.49 13.80
CA ASP A 262 -20.57 -0.98 13.49
C ASP A 262 -20.84 0.36 14.19
N GLU A 263 -20.68 0.43 15.50
CA GLU A 263 -20.90 1.65 16.31
C GLU A 263 -20.05 2.83 15.82
N LEU A 264 -18.80 2.58 15.43
CA LEU A 264 -17.86 3.61 14.98
C LEU A 264 -17.86 3.82 13.46
N ALA A 265 -18.68 3.09 12.72
CA ALA A 265 -18.71 3.14 11.25
C ALA A 265 -18.95 4.54 10.69
N LEU A 266 -19.87 5.30 11.29
CA LEU A 266 -20.15 6.67 10.85
C LEU A 266 -18.91 7.55 10.96
N ILE A 267 -18.14 7.43 12.05
CA ILE A 267 -16.88 8.17 12.22
C ILE A 267 -15.88 7.77 11.14
N MET A 268 -15.75 6.47 10.87
CA MET A 268 -14.84 5.95 9.85
C MET A 268 -15.21 6.44 8.44
N VAL A 269 -16.50 6.45 8.11
CA VAL A 269 -17.01 6.96 6.83
C VAL A 269 -16.75 8.48 6.70
N VAL A 270 -17.01 9.25 7.75
CA VAL A 270 -16.73 10.71 7.75
C VAL A 270 -15.24 10.99 7.56
N LEU A 271 -14.35 10.28 8.27
CA LEU A 271 -12.90 10.42 8.12
C LEU A 271 -12.44 10.05 6.71
N SER A 272 -13.06 9.02 6.12
CA SER A 272 -12.81 8.60 4.72
C SER A 272 -13.22 9.67 3.73
N LEU A 273 -14.40 10.29 3.88
CA LEU A 273 -14.87 11.38 3.03
C LEU A 273 -13.99 12.63 3.19
N ILE A 274 -13.53 12.94 4.39
CA ILE A 274 -12.55 14.02 4.61
C ILE A 274 -11.25 13.73 3.86
N ALA A 275 -10.76 12.49 3.90
CA ALA A 275 -9.57 12.11 3.14
C ALA A 275 -9.80 12.26 1.62
N ILE A 276 -10.93 11.80 1.10
CA ILE A 276 -11.26 11.87 -0.32
C ILE A 276 -11.38 13.33 -0.80
N ILE A 277 -12.16 14.15 -0.11
CA ILE A 277 -12.52 15.50 -0.56
C ILE A 277 -11.49 16.53 -0.12
N TYR A 278 -11.29 16.68 1.21
CA TYR A 278 -10.44 17.72 1.75
C TYR A 278 -8.97 17.51 1.39
N ILE A 279 -8.45 16.29 1.58
CA ILE A 279 -7.06 16.01 1.21
C ILE A 279 -6.87 16.01 -0.30
N GLY A 280 -7.88 15.60 -1.08
CA GLY A 280 -7.87 15.78 -2.54
C GLY A 280 -7.73 17.25 -2.95
N MET A 281 -8.41 18.19 -2.28
CA MET A 281 -8.23 19.64 -2.51
C MET A 281 -6.85 20.12 -2.05
N VAL A 282 -6.31 19.57 -0.95
CA VAL A 282 -4.93 19.85 -0.51
C VAL A 282 -3.93 19.42 -1.58
N ALA A 283 -4.14 18.25 -2.22
CA ALA A 283 -3.30 17.81 -3.34
C ALA A 283 -3.29 18.80 -4.50
N LEU A 284 -4.44 19.38 -4.85
CA LEU A 284 -4.55 20.39 -5.91
C LEU A 284 -3.70 21.65 -5.63
N SER A 285 -3.52 22.04 -4.38
CA SER A 285 -2.78 23.22 -3.97
C SER A 285 -1.25 23.03 -3.96
N GLN A 286 -0.75 21.81 -4.18
CA GLN A 286 0.68 21.53 -4.07
C GLN A 286 1.48 22.05 -5.26
N THR A 287 2.70 22.51 -4.98
CA THR A 287 3.70 22.95 -5.98
C THR A 287 4.78 21.92 -6.23
N ASP A 288 5.03 21.03 -5.27
CA ASP A 288 5.95 19.89 -5.37
C ASP A 288 5.21 18.65 -5.90
N MET A 289 5.70 18.03 -6.98
CA MET A 289 5.07 16.86 -7.61
C MET A 289 5.01 15.65 -6.68
N LYS A 290 6.05 15.42 -5.85
CA LYS A 290 6.03 14.31 -4.87
C LYS A 290 4.99 14.54 -3.78
N LYS A 291 4.82 15.78 -3.29
CA LYS A 291 3.77 16.12 -2.33
C LYS A 291 2.39 15.92 -2.93
N LEU A 292 2.20 16.36 -4.18
CA LEU A 292 0.92 16.20 -4.88
C LEU A 292 0.52 14.71 -4.94
N ILE A 293 1.41 13.84 -5.39
CA ILE A 293 1.14 12.39 -5.46
C ILE A 293 0.99 11.77 -4.06
N ALA A 294 1.73 12.24 -3.07
CA ALA A 294 1.58 11.75 -1.68
C ALA A 294 0.20 12.10 -1.10
N TYR A 295 -0.29 13.32 -1.28
CA TYR A 295 -1.64 13.71 -0.86
C TYR A 295 -2.73 13.01 -1.68
N SER A 296 -2.52 12.80 -2.98
CA SER A 296 -3.37 11.96 -3.81
C SER A 296 -3.48 10.53 -3.24
N SER A 297 -2.36 9.97 -2.74
CA SER A 297 -2.37 8.66 -2.09
C SER A 297 -3.26 8.62 -0.84
N VAL A 298 -3.27 9.69 -0.02
CA VAL A 298 -4.16 9.80 1.13
C VAL A 298 -5.63 9.76 0.68
N ALA A 299 -5.97 10.50 -0.38
CA ALA A 299 -7.33 10.54 -0.92
C ALA A 299 -7.78 9.16 -1.45
N HIS A 300 -6.93 8.47 -2.22
CA HIS A 300 -7.23 7.13 -2.73
C HIS A 300 -7.33 6.07 -1.63
N MET A 301 -6.50 6.16 -0.58
CA MET A 301 -6.64 5.27 0.58
C MET A 301 -7.90 5.57 1.41
N GLY A 302 -8.47 6.77 1.30
CA GLY A 302 -9.81 7.08 1.81
C GLY A 302 -10.90 6.19 1.21
N PHE A 303 -10.77 5.74 -0.05
CA PHE A 303 -11.67 4.73 -0.64
C PHE A 303 -11.51 3.36 0.00
N VAL A 304 -10.29 2.98 0.38
CA VAL A 304 -10.05 1.72 1.07
C VAL A 304 -10.80 1.69 2.40
N THR A 305 -10.68 2.75 3.20
CA THR A 305 -11.39 2.83 4.48
C THR A 305 -12.90 3.02 4.30
N LEU A 306 -13.35 3.77 3.28
CA LEU A 306 -14.77 3.91 2.97
C LEU A 306 -15.40 2.56 2.63
N GLY A 307 -14.82 1.79 1.70
CA GLY A 307 -15.34 0.48 1.31
C GLY A 307 -15.25 -0.56 2.43
N THR A 308 -14.34 -0.38 3.40
CA THR A 308 -14.24 -1.26 4.56
C THR A 308 -15.36 -1.03 5.59
N PHE A 309 -15.91 0.19 5.70
CA PHE A 309 -16.85 0.54 6.77
C PHE A 309 -18.23 1.00 6.30
N VAL A 310 -18.43 1.32 5.01
CA VAL A 310 -19.67 1.95 4.54
C VAL A 310 -20.91 1.07 4.73
N PHE A 311 -20.76 -0.23 4.65
CA PHE A 311 -21.88 -1.18 4.75
C PHE A 311 -22.48 -1.25 6.15
N PHE A 312 -21.73 -0.98 7.22
CA PHE A 312 -22.24 -0.97 8.59
C PHE A 312 -23.33 0.10 8.82
N LEU A 313 -23.34 1.18 8.06
CA LEU A 313 -24.34 2.25 8.24
C LEU A 313 -25.78 1.83 7.89
N ASN A 314 -25.96 0.66 7.29
CA ASN A 314 -27.28 0.15 6.94
C ASN A 314 -27.32 -1.38 6.98
N HIS A 315 -26.66 -1.97 7.98
CA HIS A 315 -26.48 -3.43 8.09
C HIS A 315 -27.80 -4.22 8.14
N GLU A 316 -28.92 -3.61 8.60
CA GLU A 316 -30.24 -4.26 8.62
C GLU A 316 -30.79 -4.61 7.23
N THR A 317 -30.38 -3.90 6.19
CA THR A 317 -30.89 -4.07 4.81
C THR A 317 -29.85 -4.58 3.82
N ILE A 318 -28.56 -4.56 4.22
CA ILE A 318 -27.43 -4.95 3.37
C ILE A 318 -27.16 -6.45 3.52
N THR A 319 -26.92 -7.09 2.39
CA THR A 319 -26.59 -8.52 2.32
C THR A 319 -25.07 -8.75 2.46
N SER A 320 -24.67 -9.99 2.76
CA SER A 320 -23.28 -10.42 2.73
C SER A 320 -22.60 -10.15 1.38
N ASP A 321 -23.36 -10.26 0.26
CA ASP A 321 -22.87 -9.93 -1.09
C ASP A 321 -22.54 -8.44 -1.25
N ASP A 322 -23.33 -7.56 -0.63
CA ASP A 322 -23.11 -6.11 -0.68
C ASP A 322 -21.86 -5.72 0.12
N MET A 323 -21.66 -6.33 1.27
CA MET A 323 -20.43 -6.19 2.06
C MET A 323 -19.23 -6.71 1.28
N THR A 324 -19.34 -7.89 0.68
CA THR A 324 -18.28 -8.47 -0.15
C THR A 324 -17.94 -7.56 -1.33
N LEU A 325 -18.93 -6.91 -1.97
CA LEU A 325 -18.72 -5.94 -3.03
C LEU A 325 -17.89 -4.72 -2.53
N ALA A 326 -18.25 -4.16 -1.36
CA ALA A 326 -17.58 -3.01 -0.77
C ALA A 326 -16.12 -3.32 -0.43
N ILE A 327 -15.88 -4.46 0.23
CA ILE A 327 -14.50 -4.88 0.60
C ILE A 327 -13.69 -5.28 -0.63
N SER A 328 -14.32 -5.90 -1.65
CA SER A 328 -13.65 -6.18 -2.94
C SER A 328 -13.17 -4.89 -3.60
N GLY A 329 -13.99 -3.83 -3.58
CA GLY A 329 -13.60 -2.51 -4.04
C GLY A 329 -12.39 -1.95 -3.27
N SER A 330 -12.39 -2.09 -1.94
CA SER A 330 -11.25 -1.72 -1.09
C SER A 330 -9.97 -2.46 -1.45
N MET A 331 -10.04 -3.78 -1.64
CA MET A 331 -8.90 -4.62 -2.02
C MET A 331 -8.37 -4.26 -3.40
N ILE A 332 -9.25 -4.13 -4.40
CA ILE A 332 -8.86 -3.70 -5.76
C ILE A 332 -8.22 -2.31 -5.71
N GLN A 333 -8.77 -1.39 -4.92
CA GLN A 333 -8.21 -0.04 -4.77
C GLN A 333 -6.80 -0.09 -4.14
N MET A 334 -6.56 -0.95 -3.16
CA MET A 334 -5.22 -1.14 -2.61
C MET A 334 -4.22 -1.59 -3.68
N ILE A 335 -4.55 -2.62 -4.46
CA ILE A 335 -3.65 -3.16 -5.49
C ILE A 335 -3.44 -2.14 -6.61
N SER A 336 -4.52 -1.56 -7.13
CA SER A 336 -4.50 -0.56 -8.20
C SER A 336 -3.68 0.67 -7.82
N HIS A 337 -3.94 1.24 -6.63
CA HIS A 337 -3.16 2.36 -6.11
C HIS A 337 -1.69 2.00 -6.00
N GLY A 338 -1.34 0.78 -5.60
CA GLY A 338 0.04 0.31 -5.54
C GLY A 338 0.76 0.39 -6.89
N LEU A 339 0.12 -0.07 -7.95
CA LEU A 339 0.64 -0.02 -9.31
C LEU A 339 0.76 1.41 -9.85
N ILE A 340 -0.31 2.20 -9.74
CA ILE A 340 -0.40 3.54 -10.31
C ILE A 340 0.50 4.52 -9.56
N SER A 341 0.43 4.58 -8.23
CA SER A 341 1.26 5.49 -7.44
C SER A 341 2.75 5.11 -7.50
N GLY A 342 3.06 3.81 -7.52
CA GLY A 342 4.40 3.31 -7.75
C GLY A 342 4.97 3.80 -9.08
N ALA A 343 4.19 3.70 -10.15
CA ALA A 343 4.58 4.18 -11.48
C ALA A 343 4.76 5.72 -11.52
N LEU A 344 3.86 6.48 -10.89
CA LEU A 344 3.98 7.94 -10.82
C LEU A 344 5.23 8.38 -10.03
N PHE A 345 5.56 7.71 -8.92
CA PHE A 345 6.81 8.00 -8.20
C PHE A 345 8.05 7.62 -9.01
N LEU A 346 8.02 6.56 -9.82
CA LEU A 346 9.10 6.25 -10.77
C LEU A 346 9.22 7.35 -11.83
N CYS A 347 8.11 7.82 -12.41
CA CYS A 347 8.11 8.93 -13.36
C CYS A 347 8.72 10.20 -12.76
N ILE A 348 8.33 10.57 -11.53
CA ILE A 348 8.92 11.73 -10.86
C ILE A 348 10.40 11.51 -10.58
N GLY A 349 10.82 10.28 -10.25
CA GLY A 349 12.21 9.92 -10.10
C GLY A 349 13.03 10.15 -11.36
N VAL A 350 12.52 9.71 -12.51
CA VAL A 350 13.12 9.92 -13.84
C VAL A 350 13.34 11.41 -14.12
N MET A 351 12.35 12.24 -13.82
CA MET A 351 12.46 13.70 -14.01
C MET A 351 13.45 14.33 -13.02
N TYR A 352 13.39 13.92 -11.76
CA TYR A 352 14.29 14.41 -10.72
C TYR A 352 15.78 14.11 -11.03
N ASP A 353 16.08 12.92 -11.52
CA ASP A 353 17.45 12.51 -11.88
C ASP A 353 18.06 13.39 -13.00
N ARG A 354 17.20 14.01 -13.84
CA ARG A 354 17.61 14.87 -14.95
C ARG A 354 17.74 16.36 -14.56
N ILE A 355 16.77 16.88 -13.81
CA ILE A 355 16.65 18.32 -13.52
C ILE A 355 17.07 18.66 -12.08
N HIS A 356 17.04 17.69 -11.15
CA HIS A 356 17.29 17.85 -9.71
C HIS A 356 16.32 18.83 -9.03
N SER A 357 15.10 18.97 -9.56
CA SER A 357 13.98 19.69 -8.94
C SER A 357 12.73 18.84 -8.89
N ARG A 358 11.82 19.15 -7.98
CA ARG A 358 10.48 18.54 -7.85
C ARG A 358 9.38 19.58 -8.04
N GLU A 359 9.76 20.84 -8.12
CA GLU A 359 8.81 21.95 -8.25
C GLU A 359 8.19 21.97 -9.65
N ILE A 360 6.87 22.02 -9.70
CA ILE A 360 6.11 21.99 -10.96
C ILE A 360 6.50 23.15 -11.88
N HIS A 361 6.84 24.34 -11.31
CA HIS A 361 7.18 25.52 -12.09
C HIS A 361 8.57 25.45 -12.75
N ASP A 362 9.45 24.53 -12.30
CA ASP A 362 10.75 24.30 -12.92
C ASP A 362 10.68 23.47 -14.21
N TYR A 363 9.48 23.01 -14.55
CA TYR A 363 9.19 22.18 -15.70
C TYR A 363 8.26 22.89 -16.67
N GLY A 364 8.09 22.32 -17.85
CA GLY A 364 7.18 22.75 -18.91
C GLY A 364 7.66 22.21 -20.24
N GLY A 365 6.73 21.73 -21.09
CA GLY A 365 7.05 21.26 -22.44
C GLY A 365 7.89 19.99 -22.50
N VAL A 366 7.92 19.17 -21.45
CA VAL A 366 8.70 17.91 -21.39
C VAL A 366 8.35 16.96 -22.54
N ALA A 367 7.12 17.05 -23.07
CA ALA A 367 6.70 16.26 -24.24
C ALA A 367 7.56 16.48 -25.49
N LEU A 368 8.19 17.64 -25.63
CA LEU A 368 9.03 17.98 -26.79
C LEU A 368 10.37 17.25 -26.75
N SER A 369 10.98 17.14 -25.58
CA SER A 369 12.28 16.48 -25.40
C SER A 369 12.18 15.00 -25.03
N MET A 370 11.10 14.60 -24.32
CA MET A 370 10.90 13.22 -23.82
C MET A 370 9.51 12.68 -24.22
N PRO A 371 9.23 12.44 -25.53
CA PRO A 371 7.89 12.03 -25.97
C PRO A 371 7.44 10.66 -25.44
N ARG A 372 8.35 9.66 -25.29
CA ARG A 372 8.02 8.35 -24.74
C ARG A 372 7.64 8.45 -23.25
N PHE A 373 8.44 9.20 -22.51
CA PHE A 373 8.16 9.49 -21.11
C PHE A 373 6.83 10.21 -20.95
N ALA A 374 6.58 11.25 -21.75
CA ALA A 374 5.35 12.04 -21.71
C ALA A 374 4.10 11.17 -21.91
N GLY A 375 4.14 10.23 -22.89
CA GLY A 375 3.04 9.29 -23.11
C GLY A 375 2.74 8.41 -21.88
N LEU A 376 3.77 7.85 -21.25
CA LEU A 376 3.62 7.03 -20.05
C LEU A 376 3.17 7.84 -18.83
N MET A 377 3.74 9.03 -18.60
CA MET A 377 3.34 9.92 -17.51
C MET A 377 1.88 10.33 -17.63
N VAL A 378 1.42 10.69 -18.85
CA VAL A 378 0.01 11.01 -19.13
C VAL A 378 -0.88 9.79 -18.87
N PHE A 379 -0.47 8.61 -19.32
CA PHE A 379 -1.22 7.38 -19.09
C PHE A 379 -1.42 7.10 -17.58
N PHE A 380 -0.35 7.14 -16.77
CA PHE A 380 -0.47 6.93 -15.33
C PHE A 380 -1.24 8.03 -14.61
N ALA A 381 -1.13 9.26 -15.10
CA ALA A 381 -1.92 10.36 -14.59
C ALA A 381 -3.43 10.18 -14.87
N LEU A 382 -3.80 9.73 -16.05
CA LEU A 382 -5.19 9.38 -16.39
C LEU A 382 -5.67 8.17 -15.55
N ALA A 383 -4.82 7.17 -15.33
CA ALA A 383 -5.13 6.05 -14.47
C ALA A 383 -5.34 6.49 -12.99
N ASN A 384 -4.55 7.47 -12.52
CA ASN A 384 -4.71 8.06 -11.18
C ASN A 384 -5.99 8.92 -11.07
N ALA A 385 -6.49 9.44 -12.20
CA ALA A 385 -7.78 10.12 -12.28
C ALA A 385 -8.96 9.16 -12.52
N ALA A 386 -8.75 7.86 -12.32
CA ALA A 386 -9.74 6.80 -12.51
C ALA A 386 -10.36 6.77 -13.93
N LEU A 387 -9.51 6.87 -14.97
CA LEU A 387 -9.99 6.72 -16.36
C LEU A 387 -10.57 5.30 -16.56
N PRO A 388 -11.81 5.16 -17.12
CA PRO A 388 -12.35 3.85 -17.50
C PRO A 388 -11.38 3.04 -18.37
N GLY A 389 -11.26 1.74 -18.07
CA GLY A 389 -10.28 0.85 -18.71
C GLY A 389 -8.92 0.79 -18.00
N THR A 390 -8.74 1.54 -16.91
CA THR A 390 -7.58 1.42 -16.01
C THR A 390 -7.98 0.84 -14.66
N SER A 391 -7.03 0.26 -13.95
CA SER A 391 -7.29 -0.41 -12.67
C SER A 391 -7.83 0.53 -11.59
N GLY A 392 -7.47 1.82 -11.60
CA GLY A 392 -7.97 2.83 -10.65
C GLY A 392 -9.49 3.01 -10.70
N PHE A 393 -10.05 2.99 -11.91
CA PHE A 393 -11.49 3.08 -12.10
C PHE A 393 -12.25 1.92 -11.45
N VAL A 394 -11.74 0.69 -11.54
CA VAL A 394 -12.43 -0.50 -11.03
C VAL A 394 -12.61 -0.41 -9.51
N GLY A 395 -11.54 -0.12 -8.76
CA GLY A 395 -11.61 -0.03 -7.30
C GLY A 395 -12.55 1.07 -6.81
N GLU A 396 -12.40 2.29 -7.36
CA GLU A 396 -13.22 3.44 -6.96
C GLU A 396 -14.70 3.25 -7.28
N VAL A 397 -15.02 2.76 -8.48
CA VAL A 397 -16.40 2.55 -8.88
C VAL A 397 -17.09 1.48 -8.04
N LEU A 398 -16.40 0.38 -7.70
CA LEU A 398 -16.98 -0.65 -6.83
C LEU A 398 -17.34 -0.08 -5.45
N VAL A 399 -16.48 0.74 -4.86
CA VAL A 399 -16.77 1.39 -3.57
C VAL A 399 -17.89 2.43 -3.70
N ILE A 400 -17.94 3.23 -4.78
CA ILE A 400 -19.01 4.19 -5.01
C ILE A 400 -20.35 3.47 -5.18
N LEU A 401 -20.39 2.34 -5.92
CA LEU A 401 -21.61 1.54 -6.10
C LEU A 401 -22.06 0.91 -4.77
N ALA A 402 -21.13 0.42 -3.95
CA ALA A 402 -21.46 -0.06 -2.62
C ALA A 402 -22.02 1.07 -1.73
N ALA A 403 -21.38 2.24 -1.75
CA ALA A 403 -21.85 3.42 -1.02
C ALA A 403 -23.23 3.89 -1.49
N LEU A 404 -23.56 3.76 -2.79
CA LEU A 404 -24.88 4.12 -3.34
C LEU A 404 -26.00 3.22 -2.79
N LYS A 405 -25.73 1.95 -2.53
CA LYS A 405 -26.69 1.03 -1.90
C LYS A 405 -26.99 1.44 -0.46
N VAL A 406 -26.04 2.05 0.24
CA VAL A 406 -26.19 2.51 1.63
C VAL A 406 -26.84 3.88 1.69
N ASN A 407 -26.26 4.88 1.02
CA ASN A 407 -26.75 6.25 1.06
C ASN A 407 -26.26 7.05 -0.17
N PHE A 408 -27.21 7.68 -0.84
CA PHE A 408 -26.94 8.52 -2.02
C PHE A 408 -25.89 9.62 -1.76
N TRP A 409 -25.95 10.28 -0.61
CA TRP A 409 -25.03 11.39 -0.32
C TRP A 409 -23.60 10.92 -0.08
N ILE A 410 -23.40 9.75 0.50
CA ILE A 410 -22.06 9.14 0.65
C ILE A 410 -21.49 8.82 -0.72
N ALA A 411 -22.29 8.22 -1.60
CA ALA A 411 -21.89 7.92 -2.98
C ALA A 411 -21.58 9.20 -3.78
N PHE A 412 -22.42 10.23 -3.67
CA PHE A 412 -22.24 11.51 -4.33
C PHE A 412 -20.96 12.22 -3.87
N LEU A 413 -20.71 12.26 -2.56
CA LEU A 413 -19.51 12.86 -1.97
C LEU A 413 -18.24 12.07 -2.35
N SER A 414 -18.27 10.75 -2.26
CA SER A 414 -17.13 9.93 -2.69
C SER A 414 -16.90 10.04 -4.20
N GLY A 415 -17.97 10.07 -5.03
CA GLY A 415 -17.89 10.27 -6.46
C GLY A 415 -17.29 11.61 -6.89
N SER A 416 -17.28 12.62 -6.01
CA SER A 416 -16.60 13.91 -6.29
C SER A 416 -15.08 13.76 -6.53
N THR A 417 -14.48 12.64 -6.12
CA THR A 417 -13.08 12.31 -6.40
C THR A 417 -12.78 12.29 -7.90
N LEU A 418 -13.73 11.84 -8.74
CA LEU A 418 -13.55 11.79 -10.20
C LEU A 418 -13.27 13.18 -10.77
N ILE A 419 -13.83 14.22 -10.15
CA ILE A 419 -13.60 15.61 -10.54
C ILE A 419 -12.32 16.14 -9.87
N ILE A 420 -12.17 15.96 -8.55
CA ILE A 420 -11.04 16.48 -7.78
C ILE A 420 -9.74 15.77 -8.20
N GLY A 421 -9.78 14.44 -8.38
CA GLY A 421 -8.65 13.62 -8.84
C GLY A 421 -8.18 14.01 -10.23
N ALA A 422 -9.13 14.19 -11.15
CA ALA A 422 -8.82 14.71 -12.49
C ALA A 422 -8.24 16.13 -12.41
N ALA A 423 -8.79 17.00 -11.56
CA ALA A 423 -8.35 18.38 -11.45
C ALA A 423 -6.88 18.49 -11.04
N TYR A 424 -6.44 17.86 -9.91
CA TYR A 424 -5.05 17.98 -9.48
C TYR A 424 -4.09 17.24 -10.41
N THR A 425 -4.49 16.09 -10.95
CA THR A 425 -3.62 15.29 -11.81
C THR A 425 -3.41 15.94 -13.17
N LEU A 426 -4.50 16.33 -13.85
CA LEU A 426 -4.41 16.97 -15.17
C LEU A 426 -3.81 18.37 -15.08
N TRP A 427 -4.03 19.07 -13.97
CA TRP A 427 -3.39 20.37 -13.73
C TRP A 427 -1.85 20.23 -13.61
N MET A 428 -1.37 19.20 -12.96
CA MET A 428 0.05 18.86 -12.93
C MET A 428 0.56 18.53 -14.34
N ILE A 429 -0.10 17.62 -15.05
CA ILE A 429 0.29 17.21 -16.41
C ILE A 429 0.31 18.40 -17.38
N LYS A 430 -0.69 19.26 -17.34
CA LYS A 430 -0.73 20.46 -18.19
C LYS A 430 0.50 21.33 -17.99
N ARG A 431 0.93 21.55 -16.75
CA ARG A 431 2.07 22.43 -16.43
C ARG A 431 3.42 21.78 -16.69
N VAL A 432 3.55 20.50 -16.41
CA VAL A 432 4.83 19.78 -16.49
C VAL A 432 5.08 19.25 -17.90
N ILE A 433 4.12 18.55 -18.48
CA ILE A 433 4.29 17.83 -19.73
C ILE A 433 4.03 18.72 -20.93
N PHE A 434 2.95 19.53 -20.91
CA PHE A 434 2.47 20.31 -22.05
C PHE A 434 2.68 21.82 -21.92
N GLY A 435 3.14 22.32 -20.79
CA GLY A 435 3.38 23.74 -20.57
C GLY A 435 4.47 24.31 -21.47
N GLN A 436 4.66 25.62 -21.40
CA GLN A 436 5.79 26.30 -22.07
C GLN A 436 7.10 25.92 -21.34
N ILE A 437 8.18 25.76 -22.10
CA ILE A 437 9.51 25.52 -21.55
C ILE A 437 9.95 26.79 -20.81
N THR A 438 10.04 26.67 -19.47
CA THR A 438 10.50 27.75 -18.59
C THR A 438 11.98 27.60 -18.21
N ASN A 439 12.49 26.38 -18.31
CA ASN A 439 13.86 26.02 -17.95
C ASN A 439 14.60 25.44 -19.16
N ASN A 440 15.65 26.14 -19.60
CA ASN A 440 16.43 25.73 -20.79
C ASN A 440 17.04 24.33 -20.67
N LYS A 441 17.26 23.81 -19.45
CA LYS A 441 17.74 22.43 -19.25
C LYS A 441 16.81 21.38 -19.85
N ILE A 442 15.52 21.68 -19.99
CA ILE A 442 14.53 20.75 -20.51
C ILE A 442 14.77 20.46 -22.00
N ASN A 443 15.35 21.38 -22.76
CA ASN A 443 15.64 21.17 -24.18
C ASN A 443 16.69 20.07 -24.42
N ASP A 444 17.61 19.87 -23.47
CA ASP A 444 18.78 19.00 -23.61
C ASP A 444 18.61 17.64 -22.90
N ILE A 445 17.47 17.41 -22.20
CA ILE A 445 17.25 16.15 -21.49
C ILE A 445 16.96 15.00 -22.47
N GLN A 446 17.57 13.84 -22.17
CA GLN A 446 17.35 12.62 -22.95
C GLN A 446 16.07 11.90 -22.52
N ASP A 447 15.38 11.31 -23.48
CA ASP A 447 14.20 10.46 -23.22
C ASP A 447 14.59 9.18 -22.45
N LEU A 448 13.61 8.32 -22.14
CA LEU A 448 13.78 7.12 -21.34
C LEU A 448 14.86 6.18 -21.90
N SER A 449 15.75 5.78 -21.02
CA SER A 449 16.64 4.62 -21.24
C SER A 449 15.82 3.32 -21.13
N ILE A 450 16.36 2.22 -21.67
CA ILE A 450 15.70 0.89 -21.58
C ILE A 450 15.43 0.48 -20.13
N ILE A 451 16.34 0.82 -19.20
CA ILE A 451 16.22 0.50 -17.78
C ILE A 451 15.05 1.24 -17.13
N GLU A 452 14.71 2.42 -17.62
CA GLU A 452 13.57 3.23 -17.14
C GLU A 452 12.28 2.85 -17.89
N LEU A 453 12.37 2.60 -19.19
CA LEU A 453 11.22 2.30 -20.06
C LEU A 453 10.56 0.98 -19.70
N VAL A 454 11.35 -0.11 -19.57
CA VAL A 454 10.81 -1.46 -19.35
C VAL A 454 9.96 -1.57 -18.07
N PRO A 455 10.39 -1.10 -16.89
CA PRO A 455 9.56 -1.12 -15.69
C PRO A 455 8.26 -0.32 -15.84
N LEU A 456 8.31 0.85 -16.45
CA LEU A 456 7.12 1.67 -16.66
C LEU A 456 6.14 1.00 -17.64
N MET A 457 6.65 0.35 -18.71
CA MET A 457 5.80 -0.40 -19.64
C MET A 457 5.15 -1.62 -18.97
N ILE A 458 5.88 -2.36 -18.13
CA ILE A 458 5.33 -3.49 -17.36
C ILE A 458 4.20 -3.00 -16.44
N LEU A 459 4.41 -1.91 -15.72
CA LEU A 459 3.37 -1.30 -14.87
C LEU A 459 2.16 -0.84 -15.68
N ALA A 460 2.38 -0.23 -16.86
CA ALA A 460 1.29 0.22 -17.73
C ALA A 460 0.45 -0.97 -18.23
N VAL A 461 1.08 -2.06 -18.61
CA VAL A 461 0.39 -3.31 -19.03
C VAL A 461 -0.45 -3.86 -17.87
N MET A 462 0.11 -3.90 -16.65
CA MET A 462 -0.63 -4.41 -15.48
C MET A 462 -1.82 -3.51 -15.11
N VAL A 463 -1.67 -2.18 -15.18
CA VAL A 463 -2.75 -1.22 -14.95
C VAL A 463 -3.88 -1.39 -15.97
N LEU A 464 -3.55 -1.60 -17.24
CA LEU A 464 -4.54 -1.87 -18.29
C LEU A 464 -5.19 -3.25 -18.12
N ALA A 465 -4.39 -4.29 -17.88
CA ALA A 465 -4.91 -5.64 -17.71
C ALA A 465 -5.94 -5.72 -16.57
N MET A 466 -5.63 -5.14 -15.41
CA MET A 466 -6.55 -5.08 -14.28
C MET A 466 -7.73 -4.13 -14.52
N GLY A 467 -7.58 -3.11 -15.37
CA GLY A 467 -8.66 -2.19 -15.71
C GLY A 467 -9.67 -2.77 -16.69
N ILE A 468 -9.21 -3.61 -17.63
CA ILE A 468 -10.05 -4.24 -18.66
C ILE A 468 -10.60 -5.59 -18.16
N TYR A 469 -9.78 -6.38 -17.46
CA TYR A 469 -10.12 -7.73 -17.01
C TYR A 469 -9.70 -7.95 -15.54
N PRO A 470 -10.46 -7.38 -14.56
CA PRO A 470 -10.14 -7.52 -13.13
C PRO A 470 -10.50 -8.90 -12.57
N GLU A 471 -11.28 -9.69 -13.26
CA GLU A 471 -11.85 -10.97 -12.80
C GLU A 471 -10.81 -11.95 -12.19
N PRO A 472 -9.60 -12.15 -12.75
CA PRO A 472 -8.65 -13.09 -12.17
C PRO A 472 -8.23 -12.74 -10.73
N ILE A 473 -8.05 -11.45 -10.44
CA ILE A 473 -7.71 -10.99 -9.09
C ILE A 473 -8.95 -11.05 -8.17
N MET A 474 -10.11 -10.65 -8.67
CA MET A 474 -11.35 -10.74 -7.91
C MET A 474 -11.66 -12.19 -7.53
N LYS A 475 -11.45 -13.14 -8.44
CA LYS A 475 -11.65 -14.57 -8.17
C LYS A 475 -10.75 -15.12 -7.06
N ILE A 476 -9.49 -14.67 -6.97
CA ILE A 476 -8.57 -15.07 -5.90
C ILE A 476 -9.10 -14.62 -4.53
N MET A 477 -9.71 -13.43 -4.47
CA MET A 477 -10.18 -12.82 -3.22
C MET A 477 -11.57 -13.27 -2.79
N HIS A 478 -12.42 -13.65 -3.74
CA HIS A 478 -13.87 -13.75 -3.59
C HIS A 478 -14.31 -14.58 -2.37
N ASP A 479 -13.91 -15.84 -2.30
CA ASP A 479 -14.35 -16.75 -1.24
C ASP A 479 -13.80 -16.37 0.15
N SER A 480 -12.58 -15.84 0.19
CA SER A 480 -12.00 -15.33 1.46
C SER A 480 -12.74 -14.07 1.95
N LEU A 481 -13.21 -13.22 1.03
CA LEU A 481 -14.02 -12.05 1.38
C LEU A 481 -15.43 -12.41 1.81
N ILE A 482 -16.04 -13.44 1.21
CA ILE A 482 -17.32 -13.99 1.68
C ILE A 482 -17.15 -14.53 3.10
N GLY A 483 -16.11 -15.35 3.36
CA GLY A 483 -15.86 -15.88 4.69
C GLY A 483 -15.62 -14.78 5.73
N LEU A 484 -14.91 -13.70 5.37
CA LEU A 484 -14.78 -12.53 6.24
C LEU A 484 -16.12 -11.84 6.49
N SER A 485 -16.93 -11.62 5.45
CA SER A 485 -18.23 -10.98 5.61
C SER A 485 -19.19 -11.79 6.47
N GLU A 486 -19.16 -13.12 6.36
CA GLU A 486 -19.96 -14.01 7.21
C GLU A 486 -19.55 -13.90 8.69
N ILE A 487 -18.23 -13.93 8.99
CA ILE A 487 -17.73 -13.77 10.36
C ILE A 487 -18.19 -12.45 10.96
N VAL A 488 -18.06 -11.35 10.21
CA VAL A 488 -18.44 -10.01 10.66
C VAL A 488 -19.94 -9.88 10.86
N MET A 489 -20.76 -10.39 9.91
CA MET A 489 -22.23 -10.29 10.00
C MET A 489 -22.79 -11.13 11.16
N ILE A 490 -22.17 -12.29 11.47
CA ILE A 490 -22.56 -13.09 12.65
C ILE A 490 -22.19 -12.37 13.95
N GLY A 491 -21.07 -11.68 13.96
CA GLY A 491 -20.57 -10.98 15.16
C GLY A 491 -21.34 -9.70 15.49
N VAL A 492 -21.98 -9.04 14.51
CA VAL A 492 -22.77 -7.82 14.77
C VAL A 492 -24.10 -8.18 15.42
N GLY A 493 -24.29 -7.73 16.67
CA GLY A 493 -25.53 -7.93 17.46
C GLY A 493 -25.61 -9.29 18.16
N SER A 494 -24.47 -10.02 18.30
CA SER A 494 -24.40 -11.29 19.06
C SER A 494 -24.29 -11.09 20.58
#